data_a1df189702190595a7b265436de6f650
#
_entry.id   a1df189702190595a7b265436de6f650
#
_cell.length_a   1.000
_cell.length_b   1.000
_cell.length_c   1.000
_cell.angle_alpha   90.00
_cell.angle_beta   90.00
_cell.angle_gamma   90.00
#
_symmetry.space_group_name_H-M   'P 1'
#
loop_
_entity.id
_entity.type
_entity.pdbx_description
1 polymer ?
#
loop_
_entity_poly.entity_id
_entity_poly.type
_entity_poly.pdbx_seq_one_letter_code
_entity_poly.pdbx_strand_id
1 'polypeptide(L)'
;MSLTLDEARAVSDRVREHAAGIGATVTVAIVDGGGHLQVLDRMDGASPMSARVAPAKASGVALFRRDGGDLMGLQQAYPAVFAQIVDVAGAPIVAGLAARLIWRGGAVAGAIAIAGGTLEQDDECADAGAGSLSPSAPA
;
A
#
# COMPACT_ATOMS: atom_id res chain seq x y z
N MET A 1 -1.88 12.98 -11.91
CA MET A 1 -1.27 12.00 -12.82
C MET A 1 -0.75 10.81 -12.04
N SER A 2 -1.07 9.62 -12.52
CA SER A 2 -0.64 8.38 -11.88
C SER A 2 0.88 8.20 -11.88
N LEU A 3 1.37 7.33 -11.01
CA LEU A 3 2.77 6.91 -10.99
C LEU A 3 3.15 6.29 -12.33
N THR A 4 4.34 6.64 -12.83
CA THR A 4 4.97 5.87 -13.89
C THR A 4 5.56 4.58 -13.32
N LEU A 5 5.82 3.60 -14.16
CA LEU A 5 6.48 2.37 -13.72
C LEU A 5 7.88 2.65 -13.13
N ASP A 6 8.62 3.58 -13.72
CA ASP A 6 9.95 3.93 -13.22
C ASP A 6 9.86 4.56 -11.82
N GLU A 7 8.88 5.42 -11.58
CA GLU A 7 8.63 5.99 -10.27
C GLU A 7 8.23 4.90 -9.26
N ALA A 8 7.34 3.99 -9.64
CA ALA A 8 6.93 2.89 -8.78
C ALA A 8 8.12 1.98 -8.41
N ARG A 9 8.99 1.68 -9.37
CA ARG A 9 10.23 0.91 -9.12
C ARG A 9 11.16 1.64 -8.17
N ALA A 10 11.33 2.93 -8.33
CA ALA A 10 12.18 3.73 -7.43
C ALA A 10 11.63 3.74 -6.00
N VAL A 11 10.32 3.82 -5.84
CA VAL A 11 9.66 3.71 -4.53
C VAL A 11 9.90 2.33 -3.92
N SER A 12 9.75 1.26 -4.70
CA SER A 12 10.03 -0.09 -4.23
C SER A 12 11.49 -0.27 -3.79
N ASP A 13 12.43 0.28 -4.55
CA ASP A 13 13.85 0.21 -4.21
C ASP A 13 14.11 0.86 -2.83
N ARG A 14 13.53 2.03 -2.58
CA ARG A 14 13.64 2.70 -1.28
C ARG A 14 13.07 1.89 -0.14
N VAL A 15 11.91 1.29 -0.34
CA VAL A 15 11.28 0.46 0.69
C VAL A 15 12.18 -0.73 1.03
N ARG A 16 12.71 -1.40 0.02
CA ARG A 16 13.58 -2.56 0.23
C ARG A 16 14.88 -2.18 0.92
N GLU A 17 15.47 -1.06 0.56
CA GLU A 17 16.66 -0.53 1.25
C GLU A 17 16.35 -0.22 2.72
N HIS A 18 15.23 0.44 2.97
CA HIS A 18 14.81 0.77 4.33
C HIS A 18 14.57 -0.50 5.16
N ALA A 19 13.85 -1.47 4.59
CA ALA A 19 13.57 -2.75 5.25
C ALA A 19 14.86 -3.48 5.61
N ALA A 20 15.82 -3.56 4.70
CA ALA A 20 17.12 -4.17 4.96
C ALA A 20 17.85 -3.46 6.09
N GLY A 21 17.78 -2.14 6.14
CA GLY A 21 18.42 -1.32 7.18
C GLY A 21 17.87 -1.52 8.59
N ILE A 22 16.61 -1.92 8.71
CA ILE A 22 15.96 -2.22 10.00
C ILE A 22 15.83 -3.71 10.27
N GLY A 23 16.44 -4.57 9.45
CA GLY A 23 16.38 -6.01 9.63
C GLY A 23 15.02 -6.63 9.32
N ALA A 24 14.21 -5.98 8.50
CA ALA A 24 12.89 -6.47 8.11
C ALA A 24 12.95 -7.19 6.77
N THR A 25 12.10 -8.20 6.61
CA THR A 25 11.92 -8.93 5.35
C THR A 25 10.45 -8.79 4.96
N VAL A 26 10.20 -8.06 3.87
CA VAL A 26 8.85 -7.64 3.50
C VAL A 26 8.55 -7.89 2.03
N THR A 27 7.27 -7.83 1.71
CA THR A 27 6.76 -7.69 0.35
C THR A 27 6.20 -6.29 0.19
N VAL A 28 6.55 -5.63 -0.91
CA VAL A 28 6.02 -4.32 -1.27
C VAL A 28 5.14 -4.43 -2.50
N ALA A 29 3.96 -3.83 -2.44
CA ALA A 29 3.07 -3.70 -3.58
C ALA A 29 2.79 -2.22 -3.84
N ILE A 30 2.86 -1.82 -5.10
CA ILE A 30 2.57 -0.45 -5.54
C ILE A 30 1.56 -0.52 -6.67
N VAL A 31 0.50 0.25 -6.52
CA VAL A 31 -0.56 0.40 -7.52
C VAL A 31 -0.59 1.84 -8.02
N ASP A 32 -1.13 2.03 -9.22
CA ASP A 32 -1.36 3.37 -9.76
C ASP A 32 -2.59 4.05 -9.14
N GLY A 33 -2.94 5.24 -9.60
CA GLY A 33 -4.08 5.98 -9.08
C GLY A 33 -5.43 5.30 -9.26
N GLY A 34 -5.54 4.37 -10.19
CA GLY A 34 -6.74 3.55 -10.41
C GLY A 34 -6.74 2.22 -9.65
N GLY A 35 -5.73 1.96 -8.85
CA GLY A 35 -5.62 0.70 -8.10
C GLY A 35 -5.03 -0.46 -8.89
N HIS A 36 -4.47 -0.21 -10.08
CA HIS A 36 -3.87 -1.24 -10.91
C HIS A 36 -2.44 -1.53 -10.45
N LEU A 37 -2.11 -2.81 -10.31
CA LEU A 37 -0.80 -3.24 -9.85
C LEU A 37 0.30 -2.83 -10.84
N GLN A 38 1.33 -2.14 -10.36
CA GLN A 38 2.50 -1.78 -11.14
C GLN A 38 3.73 -2.56 -10.68
N VAL A 39 3.94 -2.71 -9.37
CA VAL A 39 5.11 -3.40 -8.81
C VAL A 39 4.67 -4.30 -7.67
N LEU A 40 5.19 -5.52 -7.67
CA LEU A 40 5.07 -6.46 -6.56
C LEU A 40 6.44 -7.10 -6.35
N ASP A 41 7.13 -6.67 -5.31
CA ASP A 41 8.46 -7.20 -4.97
C ASP A 41 8.38 -7.93 -3.63
N ARG A 42 8.58 -9.24 -3.66
CA ARG A 42 8.70 -10.06 -2.46
C ARG A 42 10.17 -10.29 -2.16
N MET A 43 10.66 -9.75 -1.05
CA MET A 43 12.03 -9.98 -0.61
C MET A 43 12.24 -11.47 -0.31
N ASP A 44 13.46 -11.94 -0.52
CA ASP A 44 13.82 -13.31 -0.19
C ASP A 44 13.52 -13.59 1.26
N GLY A 45 12.80 -14.69 1.52
CA GLY A 45 12.40 -15.08 2.86
C GLY A 45 11.08 -14.50 3.36
N ALA A 46 10.46 -13.54 2.67
CA ALA A 46 9.13 -13.07 3.03
C ALA A 46 8.09 -14.17 2.81
N SER A 47 7.06 -14.22 3.68
CA SER A 47 6.06 -15.28 3.62
C SER A 47 5.31 -15.30 2.28
N PRO A 48 4.89 -16.49 1.81
CA PRO A 48 4.07 -16.55 0.57
C PRO A 48 2.78 -15.73 0.66
N MET A 49 2.14 -15.68 1.83
CA MET A 49 0.91 -14.92 2.04
C MET A 49 1.12 -13.42 1.83
N SER A 50 2.32 -12.90 2.14
CA SER A 50 2.60 -11.47 2.00
C SER A 50 2.44 -10.99 0.55
N ALA A 51 2.74 -11.83 -0.43
CA ALA A 51 2.59 -11.51 -1.86
C ALA A 51 1.12 -11.42 -2.29
N ARG A 52 0.20 -12.00 -1.52
CA ARG A 52 -1.24 -11.90 -1.76
C ARG A 52 -1.87 -10.76 -0.97
N VAL A 53 -1.41 -10.53 0.26
CA VAL A 53 -1.96 -9.51 1.14
C VAL A 53 -1.54 -8.11 0.71
N ALA A 54 -0.28 -7.89 0.36
CA ALA A 54 0.22 -6.55 0.02
C ALA A 54 -0.55 -5.92 -1.16
N PRO A 55 -0.76 -6.61 -2.29
CA PRO A 55 -1.55 -6.03 -3.39
C PRO A 55 -2.99 -5.72 -2.99
N ALA A 56 -3.62 -6.57 -2.19
CA ALA A 56 -5.00 -6.37 -1.74
C ALA A 56 -5.12 -5.15 -0.82
N LYS A 57 -4.12 -4.90 0.02
CA LYS A 57 -4.07 -3.70 0.86
C LYS A 57 -3.86 -2.44 0.01
N ALA A 58 -2.93 -2.46 -0.93
CA ALA A 58 -2.66 -1.32 -1.81
C ALA A 58 -3.88 -0.98 -2.68
N SER A 59 -4.53 -1.99 -3.22
CA SER A 59 -5.75 -1.84 -4.03
C SER A 59 -6.87 -1.18 -3.23
N GLY A 60 -7.09 -1.64 -2.00
CA GLY A 60 -8.11 -1.07 -1.12
C GLY A 60 -7.87 0.40 -0.84
N VAL A 61 -6.66 0.76 -0.49
CA VAL A 61 -6.25 2.15 -0.21
C VAL A 61 -6.48 3.03 -1.44
N ALA A 62 -6.05 2.59 -2.61
CA ALA A 62 -6.24 3.36 -3.85
C ALA A 62 -7.72 3.53 -4.20
N LEU A 63 -8.50 2.45 -4.19
CA LEU A 63 -9.89 2.48 -4.63
C LEU A 63 -10.79 3.28 -3.67
N PHE A 64 -10.55 3.19 -2.36
CA PHE A 64 -11.32 3.94 -1.36
C PHE A 64 -10.77 5.35 -1.12
N ARG A 65 -9.59 5.70 -1.66
CA ARG A 65 -8.92 6.99 -1.41
C ARG A 65 -8.70 7.26 0.08
N ARG A 66 -8.29 6.24 0.82
CA ARG A 66 -8.05 6.31 2.27
C ARG A 66 -6.81 5.50 2.62
N ASP A 67 -5.99 6.02 3.54
CA ASP A 67 -4.91 5.23 4.11
C ASP A 67 -5.45 4.02 4.88
N GLY A 68 -4.60 3.02 5.08
CA GLY A 68 -5.02 1.74 5.64
C GLY A 68 -5.70 1.82 7.00
N GLY A 69 -5.22 2.70 7.89
CA GLY A 69 -5.84 2.91 9.19
C GLY A 69 -7.27 3.46 9.09
N ASP A 70 -7.48 4.43 8.21
CA ASP A 70 -8.81 5.02 7.96
C ASP A 70 -9.74 4.00 7.30
N LEU A 71 -9.19 3.17 6.41
CA LEU A 71 -9.97 2.12 5.77
C LEU A 71 -10.44 1.06 6.78
N MET A 72 -9.59 0.71 7.74
CA MET A 72 -9.97 -0.19 8.83
C MET A 72 -11.10 0.43 9.67
N GLY A 73 -11.03 1.72 9.95
CA GLY A 73 -12.08 2.43 10.67
C GLY A 73 -13.41 2.40 9.93
N LEU A 74 -13.39 2.57 8.61
CA LEU A 74 -14.59 2.46 7.77
C LEU A 74 -15.18 1.05 7.82
N GLN A 75 -14.36 0.03 7.71
CA GLN A 75 -14.80 -1.36 7.82
C GLN A 75 -15.43 -1.65 9.17
N GLN A 76 -14.83 -1.18 10.25
CA GLN A 76 -15.34 -1.38 11.60
C GLN A 76 -16.67 -0.67 11.83
N ALA A 77 -16.83 0.54 11.28
CA ALA A 77 -18.04 1.34 11.42
C ALA A 77 -19.22 0.79 10.59
N TYR A 78 -18.93 0.28 9.39
CA TYR A 78 -19.94 -0.15 8.41
C TYR A 78 -19.58 -1.50 7.77
N PRO A 79 -19.51 -2.59 8.56
CA PRO A 79 -18.98 -3.87 8.04
C PRO A 79 -19.80 -4.47 6.90
N ALA A 80 -21.12 -4.36 6.96
CA ALA A 80 -22.00 -4.92 5.93
C ALA A 80 -21.90 -4.16 4.61
N VAL A 81 -21.92 -2.84 4.66
CA VAL A 81 -21.77 -1.99 3.47
C VAL A 81 -20.36 -2.13 2.89
N PHE A 82 -19.34 -2.17 3.75
CA PHE A 82 -17.98 -2.38 3.31
C PHE A 82 -17.82 -3.68 2.51
N ALA A 83 -18.39 -4.78 3.01
CA ALA A 83 -18.34 -6.07 2.31
C ALA A 83 -19.01 -6.02 0.94
N GLN A 84 -20.15 -5.32 0.82
CA GLN A 84 -20.83 -5.15 -0.45
C GLN A 84 -19.99 -4.33 -1.45
N ILE A 85 -19.35 -3.26 -0.99
CA ILE A 85 -18.50 -2.43 -1.85
C ILE A 85 -17.28 -3.22 -2.32
N VAL A 86 -16.70 -4.04 -1.46
CA VAL A 86 -15.59 -4.93 -1.84
C VAL A 86 -16.01 -5.90 -2.95
N ASP A 87 -17.22 -6.45 -2.88
CA ASP A 87 -17.75 -7.31 -3.93
C ASP A 87 -17.91 -6.54 -5.26
N VAL A 88 -18.38 -5.29 -5.19
CA VAL A 88 -18.51 -4.43 -6.38
C VAL A 88 -17.16 -4.12 -7.01
N ALA A 89 -16.12 -3.97 -6.20
CA ALA A 89 -14.77 -3.67 -6.69
C ALA A 89 -14.21 -4.74 -7.62
N GLY A 90 -14.63 -5.99 -7.45
CA GLY A 90 -14.23 -7.10 -8.31
C GLY A 90 -12.77 -7.52 -8.18
N ALA A 91 -12.11 -7.09 -7.11
CA ALA A 91 -10.72 -7.42 -6.81
C ALA A 91 -10.58 -7.67 -5.30
N PRO A 92 -9.62 -8.49 -4.88
CA PRO A 92 -9.36 -8.68 -3.45
C PRO A 92 -8.98 -7.36 -2.78
N ILE A 93 -9.62 -7.07 -1.65
CA ILE A 93 -9.33 -5.90 -0.83
C ILE A 93 -9.16 -6.35 0.61
N VAL A 94 -8.07 -5.91 1.23
CA VAL A 94 -7.81 -6.10 2.65
C VAL A 94 -7.65 -4.72 3.28
N ALA A 95 -8.48 -4.41 4.28
CA ALA A 95 -8.32 -3.23 5.11
C ALA A 95 -7.26 -3.53 6.17
N GLY A 96 -6.13 -2.85 6.12
CA GLY A 96 -5.04 -3.11 7.05
C GLY A 96 -4.07 -1.95 7.14
N LEU A 97 -3.32 -1.92 8.23
CA LEU A 97 -2.22 -0.97 8.41
C LEU A 97 -1.10 -1.22 7.40
N ALA A 98 -0.11 -0.36 7.40
CA ALA A 98 1.03 -0.40 6.47
C ALA A 98 0.59 -0.28 5.01
N ALA A 99 -0.37 0.59 4.76
CA ALA A 99 -0.85 0.94 3.43
C ALA A 99 -1.14 2.44 3.39
N ARG A 100 -0.60 3.11 2.38
CA ARG A 100 -0.64 4.58 2.26
C ARG A 100 -0.96 5.00 0.84
N LEU A 101 -1.70 6.09 0.71
CA LEU A 101 -1.79 6.81 -0.55
C LEU A 101 -0.45 7.48 -0.87
N ILE A 102 -0.13 7.53 -2.14
CA ILE A 102 1.03 8.28 -2.65
C ILE A 102 0.47 9.51 -3.36
N TRP A 103 0.94 10.67 -2.94
CA TRP A 103 0.43 11.95 -3.40
C TRP A 103 1.39 12.63 -4.39
N ARG A 104 0.83 13.35 -5.34
CA ARG A 104 1.55 14.22 -6.26
C ARG A 104 0.79 15.53 -6.39
N GLY A 105 1.33 16.62 -5.82
CA GLY A 105 0.75 17.94 -5.95
C GLY A 105 -0.71 18.02 -5.50
N GLY A 106 -1.08 17.32 -4.43
CA GLY A 106 -2.44 17.31 -3.90
C GLY A 106 -3.38 16.30 -4.55
N ALA A 107 -2.91 15.55 -5.55
CA ALA A 107 -3.69 14.50 -6.20
C ALA A 107 -3.12 13.12 -5.85
N VAL A 108 -3.96 12.10 -5.83
CA VAL A 108 -3.53 10.71 -5.62
C VAL A 108 -2.83 10.20 -6.87
N ALA A 109 -1.55 9.85 -6.74
CA ALA A 109 -0.76 9.27 -7.83
C ALA A 109 -0.79 7.74 -7.80
N GLY A 110 -0.99 7.15 -6.64
CA GLY A 110 -1.00 5.71 -6.45
C GLY A 110 -1.14 5.35 -4.99
N ALA A 111 -0.81 4.12 -4.67
CA ALA A 111 -0.78 3.63 -3.29
C ALA A 111 0.30 2.57 -3.12
N ILE A 112 0.76 2.45 -1.90
CA ILE A 112 1.75 1.46 -1.49
C ILE A 112 1.22 0.67 -0.31
N ALA A 113 1.54 -0.62 -0.26
CA ALA A 113 1.30 -1.45 0.91
C ALA A 113 2.45 -2.41 1.15
N ILE A 114 2.67 -2.70 2.40
CA ILE A 114 3.73 -3.58 2.88
C ILE A 114 3.09 -4.71 3.69
N ALA A 115 3.63 -5.91 3.53
CA ALA A 115 3.26 -7.07 4.33
C ALA A 115 4.49 -7.95 4.57
N GLY A 116 4.47 -8.78 5.60
CA GLY A 116 5.48 -9.81 5.84
C GLY A 116 6.41 -9.58 7.01
N GLY A 117 6.58 -8.35 7.47
CA GLY A 117 7.33 -8.03 8.69
C GLY A 117 6.43 -7.98 9.92
N THR A 118 6.93 -7.39 11.00
CA THR A 118 6.07 -7.02 12.13
C THR A 118 5.19 -5.84 11.73
N LEU A 119 4.13 -5.59 12.48
CA LEU A 119 3.24 -4.46 12.23
C LEU A 119 4.02 -3.13 12.19
N GLU A 120 4.94 -2.94 13.14
CA GLU A 120 5.75 -1.73 13.24
C GLU A 120 6.72 -1.60 12.06
N GLN A 121 7.36 -2.69 11.65
CA GLN A 121 8.26 -2.71 10.51
C GLN A 121 7.52 -2.40 9.21
N ASP A 122 6.38 -3.04 9.01
CA ASP A 122 5.57 -2.84 7.81
C ASP A 122 5.09 -1.39 7.71
N ASP A 123 4.63 -0.82 8.81
CA ASP A 123 4.12 0.55 8.84
C ASP A 123 5.24 1.57 8.59
N GLU A 124 6.42 1.37 9.17
CA GLU A 124 7.59 2.20 8.94
C GLU A 124 8.02 2.15 7.47
N CYS A 125 8.03 0.97 6.86
CA CYS A 125 8.37 0.80 5.45
C CYS A 125 7.33 1.49 4.54
N ALA A 126 6.05 1.42 4.88
CA ALA A 126 5.00 2.09 4.13
C ALA A 126 5.17 3.62 4.15
N ASP A 127 5.49 4.18 5.32
CA ASP A 127 5.79 5.61 5.44
C ASP A 127 7.00 6.01 4.60
N ALA A 128 8.08 5.24 4.65
CA ALA A 128 9.28 5.51 3.87
C ALA A 128 8.99 5.53 2.37
N GLY A 129 8.18 4.58 1.89
CA GLY A 129 7.78 4.52 0.49
C GLY A 129 6.87 5.67 0.08
N ALA A 130 5.84 5.93 0.85
CA ALA A 130 4.88 7.00 0.55
C ALA A 130 5.53 8.38 0.53
N GLY A 131 6.48 8.63 1.45
CA GLY A 131 7.19 9.89 1.55
C GLY A 131 8.26 10.10 0.49
N SER A 132 8.62 9.08 -0.28
CA SER A 132 9.73 9.17 -1.22
C SER A 132 9.41 9.97 -2.49
N LEU A 133 8.14 10.09 -2.86
CA LEU A 133 7.70 10.84 -4.03
C LEU A 133 7.07 12.18 -3.66
N SER A 134 6.21 12.18 -2.65
CA SER A 134 5.55 13.37 -2.15
C SER A 134 5.52 13.30 -0.61
N PRO A 135 6.03 14.32 0.09
CA PRO A 135 6.22 14.24 1.54
C PRO A 135 4.92 14.26 2.33
N SER A 136 3.82 14.74 1.76
CA SER A 136 2.59 14.90 2.52
C SER A 136 1.33 14.89 1.67
N ALA A 137 0.23 14.42 2.28
CA ALA A 137 -1.11 14.61 1.76
C ALA A 137 -1.50 16.10 1.79
N PRO A 138 -2.48 16.53 0.99
CA PRO A 138 -3.03 17.88 1.10
C PRO A 138 -3.69 18.09 2.47
N ALA A 139 -3.66 19.31 2.93
CA ALA A 139 -4.27 19.71 4.19
C ALA A 139 -5.78 19.50 4.19
#